data_6d3ba9f7f6353ae612a5496e95eec749
#
_entry.id   6d3ba9f7f6353ae612a5496e95eec749
#
_cell.length_a   1.000
_cell.length_b   1.000
_cell.length_c   1.000
_cell.angle_alpha   90.00
_cell.angle_beta   90.00
_cell.angle_gamma   90.00
#
_symmetry.space_group_name_H-M   'P 1'
#
loop_
_entity.id
_entity.type
_entity.pdbx_description
1 polymer ?
#
loop_
_entity_poly.entity_id
_entity_poly.type
_entity_poly.pdbx_seq_one_letter_code
_entity_poly.pdbx_strand_id
1 'polypeptide(L)'
;MSEHKVNLSWSREGLEFTYKNFSRNHEWDFGNGNVIRATAAPEFLGSPELVDPEQAFVASIASCHALTFLAICALQKIEVDSYIDNAIGHLEKAEDGKPWLSKIDLHPE
;
A
#
# COMPACT_ATOMS: atom_id res chain seq x y z
N MET A 1 13.93 8.81 -18.25
CA MET A 1 12.78 8.67 -17.35
C MET A 1 12.11 7.33 -17.51
N SER A 2 11.57 6.80 -16.44
CA SER A 2 10.91 5.50 -16.47
C SER A 2 9.42 5.64 -16.25
N GLU A 3 8.67 4.66 -16.76
CA GLU A 3 7.24 4.56 -16.51
C GLU A 3 7.00 3.43 -15.51
N HIS A 4 6.05 3.64 -14.61
CA HIS A 4 5.70 2.65 -13.59
C HIS A 4 4.22 2.37 -13.72
N LYS A 5 3.87 1.17 -14.12
CA LYS A 5 2.50 0.82 -14.53
C LYS A 5 1.88 -0.22 -13.61
N VAL A 6 0.58 -0.08 -13.41
CA VAL A 6 -0.23 -1.09 -12.76
C VAL A 6 -1.58 -1.14 -13.47
N ASN A 7 -2.09 -2.34 -13.67
CA ASN A 7 -3.45 -2.53 -14.20
C ASN A 7 -4.35 -2.96 -13.06
N LEU A 8 -5.37 -2.17 -12.80
CA LEU A 8 -6.37 -2.48 -11.78
C LEU A 8 -7.62 -3.05 -12.45
N SER A 9 -8.13 -4.14 -11.92
CA SER A 9 -9.37 -4.72 -12.44
C SER A 9 -10.32 -5.09 -11.31
N TRP A 10 -11.60 -4.79 -11.51
CA TRP A 10 -12.68 -5.12 -10.60
C TRP A 10 -13.84 -5.67 -11.40
N SER A 11 -14.52 -6.65 -10.85
CA SER A 11 -15.69 -7.24 -11.49
C SER A 11 -16.78 -7.46 -10.47
N ARG A 12 -18.02 -7.22 -10.88
CA ARG A 12 -19.18 -7.46 -10.02
C ARG A 12 -19.42 -8.94 -9.75
N GLU A 13 -19.02 -9.79 -10.67
CA GLU A 13 -19.13 -11.26 -10.56
C GLU A 13 -20.52 -11.75 -10.16
N GLY A 14 -21.55 -11.09 -10.69
CA GLY A 14 -22.94 -11.48 -10.41
C GLY A 14 -23.45 -11.08 -9.04
N LEU A 15 -22.64 -10.39 -8.24
CA LEU A 15 -23.03 -9.94 -6.91
C LEU A 15 -23.88 -8.67 -6.98
N GLU A 16 -24.61 -8.41 -5.88
CA GLU A 16 -25.44 -7.21 -5.79
C GLU A 16 -24.57 -5.96 -5.84
N PHE A 17 -25.00 -4.96 -6.61
CA PHE A 17 -24.27 -3.71 -6.72
C PHE A 17 -25.03 -2.59 -6.03
N THR A 18 -24.90 -2.55 -4.70
CA THR A 18 -25.37 -1.44 -3.86
C THR A 18 -24.20 -0.98 -3.02
N TYR A 19 -24.31 0.23 -2.48
CA TYR A 19 -23.17 0.79 -1.71
C TYR A 19 -22.76 -0.13 -0.57
N LYS A 20 -23.73 -0.74 0.13
CA LYS A 20 -23.39 -1.58 1.28
C LYS A 20 -22.87 -2.96 0.88
N ASN A 21 -23.22 -3.44 -0.31
CA ASN A 21 -23.03 -4.84 -0.66
C ASN A 21 -22.01 -5.11 -1.76
N PHE A 22 -21.64 -4.10 -2.57
CA PHE A 22 -20.69 -4.41 -3.63
C PHE A 22 -19.33 -4.78 -3.02
N SER A 23 -18.63 -5.72 -3.65
CA SER A 23 -17.33 -6.15 -3.19
C SER A 23 -16.31 -5.04 -3.39
N ARG A 24 -15.48 -4.78 -2.39
CA ARG A 24 -14.35 -3.85 -2.50
C ARG A 24 -13.10 -4.54 -3.01
N ASN A 25 -13.17 -5.85 -3.21
CA ASN A 25 -12.00 -6.63 -3.61
C ASN A 25 -11.74 -6.46 -5.11
N HIS A 26 -10.48 -6.31 -5.45
CA HIS A 26 -10.03 -6.11 -6.82
C HIS A 26 -8.60 -6.61 -6.94
N GLU A 27 -7.99 -6.46 -8.10
CA GLU A 27 -6.63 -6.91 -8.32
C GLU A 27 -5.75 -5.80 -8.85
N TRP A 28 -4.53 -5.77 -8.37
CA TRP A 28 -3.46 -4.95 -8.93
C TRP A 28 -2.50 -5.88 -9.65
N ASP A 29 -2.33 -5.66 -10.95
CA ASP A 29 -1.42 -6.44 -11.78
C ASP A 29 -0.26 -5.54 -12.20
N PHE A 30 0.92 -5.84 -11.67
CA PHE A 30 2.12 -5.07 -11.94
C PHE A 30 2.93 -5.64 -13.11
N GLY A 31 2.45 -6.73 -13.72
CA GLY A 31 3.14 -7.39 -14.80
C GLY A 31 4.08 -8.50 -14.32
N ASN A 32 4.49 -9.32 -15.27
CA ASN A 32 5.42 -10.43 -15.02
C ASN A 32 4.98 -11.39 -13.92
N GLY A 33 3.67 -11.60 -13.79
CA GLY A 33 3.15 -12.51 -12.77
C GLY A 33 2.99 -11.89 -11.39
N ASN A 34 3.26 -10.60 -11.23
CA ASN A 34 3.14 -9.93 -9.94
C ASN A 34 1.73 -9.37 -9.77
N VAL A 35 0.85 -10.17 -9.20
CA VAL A 35 -0.55 -9.81 -8.99
C VAL A 35 -0.84 -9.80 -7.49
N ILE A 36 -1.48 -8.74 -7.02
CA ILE A 36 -1.87 -8.60 -5.62
C ILE A 36 -3.37 -8.44 -5.56
N ARG A 37 -4.02 -9.25 -4.70
CA ARG A 37 -5.43 -9.08 -4.39
C ARG A 37 -5.57 -7.96 -3.38
N ALA A 38 -6.40 -6.98 -3.71
CA ALA A 38 -6.52 -5.76 -2.93
C ALA A 38 -7.97 -5.49 -2.55
N THR A 39 -8.16 -4.57 -1.63
CA THR A 39 -9.47 -4.22 -1.10
C THR A 39 -9.45 -2.78 -0.63
N ALA A 40 -10.52 -2.34 0.01
CA ALA A 40 -10.56 -1.07 0.72
C ALA A 40 -10.19 -1.31 2.20
N ALA A 41 -9.88 -0.24 2.92
CA ALA A 41 -9.67 -0.36 4.36
C ALA A 41 -10.94 -0.90 5.03
N PRO A 42 -10.81 -1.64 6.16
CA PRO A 42 -11.99 -2.24 6.80
C PRO A 42 -13.08 -1.23 7.16
N GLU A 43 -12.71 -0.01 7.54
CA GLU A 43 -13.70 1.03 7.83
C GLU A 43 -14.46 1.48 6.59
N PHE A 44 -14.01 1.10 5.41
CA PHE A 44 -14.71 1.35 4.14
C PHE A 44 -15.24 0.05 3.54
N LEU A 45 -15.59 -0.91 4.40
CA LEU A 45 -16.20 -2.17 4.02
C LEU A 45 -15.27 -3.11 3.26
N GLY A 46 -13.97 -2.97 3.47
CA GLY A 46 -12.97 -3.86 2.87
C GLY A 46 -12.82 -5.17 3.62
N SER A 47 -12.06 -6.07 3.03
CA SER A 47 -11.76 -7.38 3.59
C SER A 47 -10.45 -7.31 4.38
N PRO A 48 -10.47 -7.54 5.71
CA PRO A 48 -9.25 -7.35 6.52
C PRO A 48 -8.06 -8.22 6.14
N GLU A 49 -8.28 -9.33 5.45
CA GLU A 49 -7.20 -10.23 5.04
C GLU A 49 -6.50 -9.83 3.76
N LEU A 50 -6.99 -8.80 3.06
CA LEU A 50 -6.37 -8.34 1.83
C LEU A 50 -5.68 -6.99 2.03
N VAL A 51 -4.84 -6.60 1.07
CA VAL A 51 -4.09 -5.35 1.14
C VAL A 51 -4.97 -4.18 0.70
N ASP A 52 -4.99 -3.10 1.46
CA ASP A 52 -5.69 -1.89 1.07
C ASP A 52 -4.74 -0.82 0.51
N PRO A 53 -5.27 0.23 -0.16
CA PRO A 53 -4.41 1.25 -0.76
C PRO A 53 -3.54 2.00 0.24
N GLU A 54 -4.04 2.21 1.45
CA GLU A 54 -3.28 2.90 2.48
C GLU A 54 -2.06 2.10 2.89
N GLN A 55 -2.21 0.78 3.03
CA GLN A 55 -1.08 -0.10 3.30
C GLN A 55 -0.07 -0.07 2.17
N ALA A 56 -0.55 -0.06 0.93
CA ALA A 56 0.33 -0.01 -0.24
C ALA A 56 1.13 1.29 -0.26
N PHE A 57 0.50 2.40 0.10
CA PHE A 57 1.17 3.68 0.17
C PHE A 57 2.26 3.68 1.25
N VAL A 58 1.93 3.16 2.43
CA VAL A 58 2.91 3.03 3.52
C VAL A 58 4.08 2.15 3.08
N ALA A 59 3.78 1.03 2.41
CA ALA A 59 4.82 0.14 1.91
C ALA A 59 5.75 0.85 0.91
N SER A 60 5.17 1.68 0.03
CA SER A 60 5.97 2.39 -0.96
C SER A 60 6.94 3.38 -0.30
N ILE A 61 6.46 4.10 0.71
CA ILE A 61 7.30 5.06 1.44
C ILE A 61 8.40 4.32 2.22
N ALA A 62 8.04 3.26 2.93
CA ALA A 62 8.99 2.47 3.71
C ALA A 62 10.05 1.84 2.80
N SER A 63 9.63 1.34 1.64
CA SER A 63 10.55 0.74 0.67
C SER A 63 11.53 1.76 0.10
N CYS A 64 11.05 2.94 -0.29
CA CYS A 64 11.93 3.99 -0.79
C CYS A 64 12.95 4.41 0.28
N HIS A 65 12.52 4.55 1.52
CA HIS A 65 13.41 4.90 2.62
C HIS A 65 14.48 3.81 2.81
N ALA A 66 14.07 2.54 2.84
CA ALA A 66 15.00 1.42 3.04
C ALA A 66 16.05 1.36 1.93
N LEU A 67 15.61 1.48 0.67
CA LEU A 67 16.52 1.39 -0.46
C LEU A 67 17.52 2.54 -0.47
N THR A 68 17.08 3.76 -0.14
CA THR A 68 17.95 4.92 -0.06
C THR A 68 18.97 4.76 1.06
N PHE A 69 18.53 4.31 2.23
CA PHE A 69 19.41 4.08 3.37
C PHE A 69 20.47 3.04 3.02
N LEU A 70 20.06 1.92 2.45
CA LEU A 70 20.98 0.85 2.09
C LEU A 70 22.00 1.30 1.03
N ALA A 71 21.54 2.09 0.04
CA ALA A 71 22.43 2.61 -0.98
C ALA A 71 23.48 3.54 -0.37
N ILE A 72 23.07 4.40 0.55
CA ILE A 72 24.01 5.32 1.22
C ILE A 72 25.04 4.53 2.04
N CYS A 73 24.58 3.50 2.77
CA CYS A 73 25.49 2.65 3.54
C CYS A 73 26.50 1.96 2.64
N ALA A 74 26.05 1.42 1.51
CA ALA A 74 26.95 0.76 0.57
C ALA A 74 27.98 1.71 -0.01
N LEU A 75 27.56 2.94 -0.36
CA LEU A 75 28.49 3.94 -0.87
C LEU A 75 29.55 4.34 0.16
N GLN A 76 29.21 4.31 1.43
CA GLN A 76 30.15 4.60 2.52
C GLN A 76 30.85 3.35 3.03
N LYS A 77 30.68 2.22 2.34
CA LYS A 77 31.30 0.94 2.68
C LYS A 77 30.92 0.44 4.06
N ILE A 78 29.69 0.73 4.47
CA ILE A 78 29.10 0.18 5.70
C ILE A 78 28.27 -1.03 5.30
N GLU A 79 28.58 -2.19 5.88
CA GLU A 79 27.82 -3.41 5.58
C GLU A 79 26.59 -3.47 6.45
N VAL A 80 25.43 -3.81 5.83
CA VAL A 80 24.18 -4.00 6.53
C VAL A 80 23.70 -5.42 6.23
N ASP A 81 23.51 -6.21 7.28
CA ASP A 81 23.10 -7.61 7.11
C ASP A 81 21.58 -7.76 6.98
N SER A 82 20.82 -6.88 7.60
CA SER A 82 19.37 -6.95 7.53
C SER A 82 18.76 -5.58 7.82
N TYR A 83 17.50 -5.42 7.39
CA TYR A 83 16.77 -4.19 7.60
C TYR A 83 15.29 -4.56 7.78
N ILE A 84 14.68 -4.10 8.85
CA ILE A 84 13.28 -4.36 9.15
C ILE A 84 12.63 -3.04 9.52
N ASP A 85 11.43 -2.80 8.98
CA ASP A 85 10.67 -1.60 9.28
C ASP A 85 9.21 -1.99 9.49
N ASN A 86 8.69 -1.75 10.67
CA ASN A 86 7.28 -1.96 10.98
C ASN A 86 6.55 -0.63 10.87
N ALA A 87 6.35 -0.17 9.64
CA ALA A 87 5.79 1.13 9.35
C ALA A 87 4.28 1.16 9.58
N ILE A 88 3.78 2.29 10.06
CA ILE A 88 2.36 2.48 10.36
C ILE A 88 1.88 3.78 9.71
N GLY A 89 0.78 3.68 8.96
CA GLY A 89 0.10 4.84 8.41
C GLY A 89 -1.15 5.17 9.22
N HIS A 90 -1.46 6.43 9.34
CA HIS A 90 -2.61 6.91 10.10
C HIS A 90 -3.57 7.63 9.18
N LEU A 91 -4.81 7.13 9.12
CA LEU A 91 -5.87 7.71 8.30
C LEU A 91 -6.73 8.61 9.17
N GLU A 92 -6.87 9.88 8.78
CA GLU A 92 -7.64 10.87 9.53
C GLU A 92 -8.59 11.60 8.58
N LYS A 93 -9.60 12.26 9.15
CA LYS A 93 -10.49 13.11 8.37
C LYS A 93 -9.86 14.49 8.22
N ALA A 94 -9.85 15.01 6.99
CA ALA A 94 -9.44 16.37 6.72
C ALA A 94 -10.53 17.35 7.19
N GLU A 95 -10.25 18.64 7.13
CA GLU A 95 -11.21 19.67 7.55
C GLU A 95 -12.52 19.60 6.77
N ASP A 96 -12.47 19.15 5.53
CA ASP A 96 -13.68 18.99 4.69
C ASP A 96 -14.42 17.69 4.97
N GLY A 97 -14.01 16.92 5.96
CA GLY A 97 -14.64 15.65 6.34
C GLY A 97 -14.19 14.45 5.55
N LYS A 98 -13.31 14.64 4.57
CA LYS A 98 -12.82 13.53 3.76
C LYS A 98 -11.64 12.83 4.45
N PRO A 99 -11.55 11.49 4.36
CA PRO A 99 -10.41 10.79 4.95
C PRO A 99 -9.14 11.01 4.12
N TRP A 100 -8.01 11.06 4.81
CA TRP A 100 -6.71 11.15 4.16
C TRP A 100 -5.65 10.53 5.07
N LEU A 101 -4.56 10.07 4.43
CA LEU A 101 -3.45 9.47 5.16
C LEU A 101 -2.55 10.60 5.67
N SER A 102 -2.75 10.96 6.94
CA SER A 102 -2.14 12.15 7.52
C SER A 102 -0.73 11.93 8.05
N LYS A 103 -0.35 10.68 8.35
CA LYS A 103 0.89 10.41 9.03
C LYS A 103 1.37 9.00 8.75
N ILE A 104 2.68 8.86 8.54
CA ILE A 104 3.35 7.57 8.40
C ILE A 104 4.51 7.54 9.39
N ASP A 105 4.51 6.55 10.27
CA ASP A 105 5.60 6.33 11.21
C ASP A 105 6.47 5.20 10.70
N LEU A 106 7.75 5.47 10.44
CA LEU A 106 8.72 4.46 10.05
C LEU A 106 9.51 4.01 11.29
N HIS A 107 9.68 2.72 11.43
CA HIS A 107 10.39 2.13 12.57
C HIS A 107 11.51 1.21 12.07
N PRO A 108 12.54 1.76 11.40
CA PRO A 108 13.62 0.92 10.89
C PRO A 108 14.51 0.39 12.04
N GLU A 109 15.06 -0.80 11.84
CA GLU A 109 15.96 -1.44 12.80
C GLU A 109 17.30 -1.80 12.17
#